data_17e5bc0d1473c1167151e29b7bea4d10
#
_entry.id   17e5bc0d1473c1167151e29b7bea4d10
#
_cell.length_a   1.000
_cell.length_b   1.000
_cell.length_c   1.000
_cell.angle_alpha   90.00
_cell.angle_beta   90.00
_cell.angle_gamma   90.00
#
_symmetry.space_group_name_H-M   'P 1'
#
loop_
_entity.id
_entity.type
_entity.pdbx_description
1 polymer ?
#
loop_
_entity_poly.entity_id
_entity_poly.type
_entity_poly.pdbx_seq_one_letter_code
_entity_poly.pdbx_strand_id
1 'polypeptide(L)'
;MKTYDAGKFDIAVIGAGHAGIEAALAAARLGLHTACFTVNLDSVGNMPCNPAIGGTGKGHLVRELDALGGEMGKAADAAGIQFRMLNRGKGPAVYSLRVQADRRRYQEIMKETLETQENLVLHQAEIVSIGLTDGHVSSVTTHTGAVYAVRAVVIATGTYLGGRTIVGDVVRTSGPDGLAAATELTKCLADMGLRLRRFKTGTPPRVNARSVRFDEMQLQPGDEEIEPFSYSTDAAALHNRAVCWLTYTKARTHEIIRANLDRSPLFNGTIESTGPRYCPSIETKIVTFPDKERHQLFIEPMGLHTQELYIQGLSSSLPEDVQIDVVRSIPGLENAEMQRCAYAIEYDCVDPTELRATLESKKIPGLYGAGQFNGSSGYEEAAVQGFVAGVNAALKIRGEEPLILRRSDGYIGTLIDDLVTKGTEEPYRIMTSRSEYRLLHRQDNADERLTHIGHRIGLISDERLAAVQDKYAAVAKERQRLEHTHLAPGEAINALLREKGTAEIVSGASLADLLRRPQIEYADLLPFDPERPALPRAVGEEVSITXXXXKYEGYIRRQLKQVEDFRRMEDRPLPEDIDYAAVPGLRTEARQKLVAIRPVSFGQASRISGVSPADMTALMIYTESGKERRHG
;
A
#
# COMPACT_ATOMS: atom_id res chain seq x y z
N MET A 1 -10.21 -36.35 9.29
CA MET A 1 -10.39 -36.14 7.85
C MET A 1 -9.44 -37.05 7.08
N LYS A 2 -9.95 -37.74 6.04
CA LYS A 2 -9.13 -38.60 5.19
C LYS A 2 -8.42 -37.71 4.15
N THR A 3 -7.12 -37.91 3.99
CA THR A 3 -6.32 -37.13 3.05
C THR A 3 -5.90 -37.98 1.84
N TYR A 4 -5.55 -37.30 0.76
CA TYR A 4 -5.04 -37.95 -0.46
C TYR A 4 -4.01 -37.04 -1.13
N ASP A 5 -3.11 -37.66 -1.88
CA ASP A 5 -2.09 -36.95 -2.65
C ASP A 5 -2.76 -36.28 -3.85
N ALA A 6 -2.75 -34.95 -3.88
CA ALA A 6 -3.40 -34.17 -4.96
C ALA A 6 -2.40 -33.66 -6.00
N GLY A 7 -1.11 -33.94 -5.80
CA GLY A 7 -0.08 -33.50 -6.75
C GLY A 7 0.88 -32.49 -6.12
N LYS A 8 1.51 -31.71 -6.99
CA LYS A 8 2.55 -30.79 -6.54
C LYS A 8 2.51 -29.45 -7.30
N PHE A 9 2.97 -28.42 -6.60
CA PHE A 9 3.27 -27.11 -7.15
C PHE A 9 4.62 -26.65 -6.57
N ASP A 10 5.23 -25.68 -7.20
CA ASP A 10 6.42 -25.04 -6.60
C ASP A 10 6.00 -24.15 -5.43
N ILE A 11 4.97 -23.35 -5.62
CA ILE A 11 4.53 -22.34 -4.66
C ILE A 11 3.02 -22.43 -4.47
N ALA A 12 2.57 -22.38 -3.22
CA ALA A 12 1.15 -22.24 -2.88
C ALA A 12 0.94 -20.85 -2.27
N VAL A 13 -0.03 -20.13 -2.81
CA VAL A 13 -0.44 -18.83 -2.28
C VAL A 13 -1.79 -19.01 -1.60
N ILE A 14 -1.90 -18.66 -0.34
CA ILE A 14 -3.11 -18.84 0.45
C ILE A 14 -3.85 -17.50 0.54
N GLY A 15 -4.91 -17.37 -0.24
CA GLY A 15 -5.71 -16.16 -0.34
C GLY A 15 -5.56 -15.49 -1.69
N ALA A 16 -6.67 -14.98 -2.22
CA ALA A 16 -6.70 -14.28 -3.51
C ALA A 16 -7.25 -12.85 -3.37
N GLY A 17 -6.91 -12.20 -2.25
CA GLY A 17 -7.06 -10.76 -2.10
C GLY A 17 -5.88 -10.06 -2.78
N HIS A 18 -5.68 -8.78 -2.46
CA HIS A 18 -4.69 -7.98 -3.19
C HIS A 18 -3.26 -8.53 -3.05
N ALA A 19 -2.89 -9.02 -1.86
CA ALA A 19 -1.57 -9.62 -1.66
C ALA A 19 -1.43 -10.94 -2.44
N GLY A 20 -2.42 -11.81 -2.32
CA GLY A 20 -2.37 -13.13 -2.98
C GLY A 20 -2.31 -13.03 -4.48
N ILE A 21 -3.05 -12.11 -5.07
CA ILE A 21 -3.04 -11.89 -6.53
C ILE A 21 -1.63 -11.52 -7.00
N GLU A 22 -1.01 -10.54 -6.35
CA GLU A 22 0.32 -10.08 -6.79
C GLU A 22 1.38 -11.16 -6.56
N ALA A 23 1.29 -11.89 -5.45
CA ALA A 23 2.23 -12.98 -5.18
C ALA A 23 2.11 -14.09 -6.23
N ALA A 24 0.89 -14.50 -6.54
CA ALA A 24 0.65 -15.58 -7.49
C ALA A 24 1.10 -15.20 -8.91
N LEU A 25 0.76 -13.97 -9.34
CA LEU A 25 1.15 -13.50 -10.68
C LEU A 25 2.68 -13.38 -10.79
N ALA A 26 3.33 -12.81 -9.78
CA ALA A 26 4.78 -12.65 -9.80
C ALA A 26 5.49 -14.01 -9.90
N ALA A 27 5.09 -14.96 -9.06
CA ALA A 27 5.70 -16.29 -9.04
C ALA A 27 5.49 -17.02 -10.38
N ALA A 28 4.27 -16.99 -10.91
CA ALA A 28 3.93 -17.66 -12.17
C ALA A 28 4.69 -17.02 -13.34
N ARG A 29 4.77 -15.70 -13.37
CA ARG A 29 5.47 -14.96 -14.44
C ARG A 29 6.98 -15.21 -14.40
N LEU A 30 7.50 -15.59 -13.25
CA LEU A 30 8.90 -15.99 -13.13
C LEU A 30 9.12 -17.47 -13.44
N GLY A 31 8.10 -18.16 -13.91
CA GLY A 31 8.19 -19.53 -14.42
C GLY A 31 7.93 -20.62 -13.38
N LEU A 32 7.48 -20.27 -12.19
CA LEU A 32 7.23 -21.26 -11.12
C LEU A 32 5.79 -21.75 -11.21
N HIS A 33 5.60 -23.07 -11.10
CA HIS A 33 4.27 -23.70 -11.11
C HIS A 33 3.57 -23.35 -9.79
N THR A 34 2.57 -22.49 -9.87
CA THR A 34 1.97 -21.82 -8.71
C THR A 34 0.49 -22.15 -8.59
N ALA A 35 0.04 -22.43 -7.36
CA ALA A 35 -1.39 -22.55 -7.05
C ALA A 35 -1.79 -21.36 -6.16
N CYS A 36 -2.93 -20.75 -6.47
CA CYS A 36 -3.53 -19.73 -5.63
C CYS A 36 -4.85 -20.28 -5.09
N PHE A 37 -4.96 -20.40 -3.78
CA PHE A 37 -6.14 -20.95 -3.12
C PHE A 37 -6.97 -19.82 -2.53
N THR A 38 -8.26 -19.83 -2.83
CA THR A 38 -9.20 -18.84 -2.29
C THR A 38 -10.40 -19.56 -1.68
N VAL A 39 -10.97 -18.99 -0.62
CA VAL A 39 -12.16 -19.58 0.00
C VAL A 39 -13.40 -19.44 -0.90
N ASN A 40 -13.37 -18.50 -1.85
CA ASN A 40 -14.49 -18.28 -2.75
C ASN A 40 -13.98 -17.63 -4.04
N LEU A 41 -14.22 -18.29 -5.18
CA LEU A 41 -13.80 -17.78 -6.50
C LEU A 41 -14.42 -16.41 -6.82
N ASP A 42 -15.61 -16.13 -6.28
CA ASP A 42 -16.28 -14.85 -6.53
C ASP A 42 -15.77 -13.72 -5.64
N SER A 43 -14.81 -14.00 -4.77
CA SER A 43 -14.21 -12.98 -3.89
C SER A 43 -12.79 -12.61 -4.28
N VAL A 44 -12.29 -13.07 -5.42
CA VAL A 44 -10.95 -12.68 -5.91
C VAL A 44 -10.92 -11.17 -6.07
N GLY A 45 -9.90 -10.52 -5.49
CA GLY A 45 -9.75 -9.07 -5.58
C GLY A 45 -10.85 -8.29 -4.88
N ASN A 46 -11.48 -8.89 -3.87
CA ASN A 46 -12.56 -8.23 -3.15
C ASN A 46 -12.10 -6.94 -2.48
N MET A 47 -12.98 -5.94 -2.50
CA MET A 47 -12.77 -4.68 -1.79
C MET A 47 -13.85 -4.56 -0.71
N PRO A 48 -13.65 -5.18 0.45
CA PRO A 48 -14.70 -5.17 1.48
C PRO A 48 -14.83 -3.83 2.20
N CYS A 49 -13.85 -2.96 2.01
CA CYS A 49 -13.90 -1.58 2.50
C CYS A 49 -14.20 -0.66 1.32
N ASN A 50 -13.52 0.49 1.17
CA ASN A 50 -13.87 1.42 0.09
C ASN A 50 -13.52 0.85 -1.30
N PRO A 51 -14.34 1.16 -2.32
CA PRO A 51 -14.10 0.67 -3.67
C PRO A 51 -13.15 1.62 -4.41
N ALA A 52 -11.96 1.81 -3.85
CA ALA A 52 -11.00 2.78 -4.38
C ALA A 52 -9.58 2.27 -4.22
N ILE A 53 -8.73 2.64 -5.17
CA ILE A 53 -7.29 2.35 -5.14
C ILE A 53 -6.54 3.69 -5.14
N GLY A 54 -5.55 3.80 -4.26
CA GLY A 54 -4.71 4.99 -4.19
C GLY A 54 -5.09 5.92 -3.05
N GLY A 55 -4.70 7.18 -3.21
CA GLY A 55 -4.80 8.19 -2.17
C GLY A 55 -3.43 8.49 -1.60
N THR A 56 -3.39 9.37 -0.60
CA THR A 56 -2.13 9.90 -0.05
C THR A 56 -1.22 8.78 0.46
N GLY A 57 -0.01 8.72 -0.08
CA GLY A 57 0.97 7.68 0.21
C GLY A 57 0.70 6.37 -0.54
N LYS A 58 -0.54 6.06 -0.78
CA LYS A 58 -0.93 4.79 -1.41
C LYS A 58 -0.76 4.84 -2.92
N GLY A 59 -1.01 5.99 -3.54
CA GLY A 59 -0.72 6.16 -4.96
C GLY A 59 0.76 5.91 -5.28
N HIS A 60 1.64 6.30 -4.35
CA HIS A 60 3.07 6.03 -4.46
C HIS A 60 3.35 4.53 -4.54
N LEU A 61 2.69 3.74 -3.67
CA LEU A 61 2.86 2.28 -3.67
C LEU A 61 2.41 1.65 -4.99
N VAL A 62 1.25 2.08 -5.50
CA VAL A 62 0.71 1.51 -6.75
C VAL A 62 1.65 1.81 -7.92
N ARG A 63 2.16 3.04 -8.00
CA ARG A 63 3.10 3.44 -9.05
C ARG A 63 4.41 2.65 -8.96
N GLU A 64 4.93 2.46 -7.75
CA GLU A 64 6.14 1.65 -7.55
C GLU A 64 5.90 0.20 -7.94
N LEU A 65 4.75 -0.34 -7.56
CA LEU A 65 4.38 -1.72 -7.91
C LEU A 65 4.28 -1.89 -9.43
N ASP A 66 3.65 -0.93 -10.12
CA ASP A 66 3.53 -0.97 -11.58
C ASP A 66 4.91 -0.92 -12.25
N ALA A 67 5.78 -0.06 -11.76
CA ALA A 67 7.14 0.07 -12.30
C ALA A 67 7.94 -1.23 -12.16
N LEU A 68 7.66 -2.02 -11.13
CA LEU A 68 8.32 -3.30 -10.90
C LEU A 68 7.70 -4.46 -11.69
N GLY A 69 6.50 -4.28 -12.23
CA GLY A 69 5.83 -5.31 -13.01
C GLY A 69 4.58 -5.91 -12.36
N GLY A 70 4.04 -5.26 -11.31
CA GLY A 70 2.80 -5.70 -10.68
C GLY A 70 1.56 -5.36 -11.50
N GLU A 71 0.41 -5.82 -11.06
CA GLU A 71 -0.86 -5.78 -11.80
C GLU A 71 -1.85 -4.72 -11.32
N MET A 72 -1.79 -4.30 -10.05
CA MET A 72 -2.84 -3.47 -9.46
C MET A 72 -3.11 -2.17 -10.23
N GLY A 73 -2.07 -1.49 -10.71
CA GLY A 73 -2.24 -0.24 -11.46
C GLY A 73 -3.02 -0.44 -12.74
N LYS A 74 -2.73 -1.50 -13.49
CA LYS A 74 -3.44 -1.83 -14.73
C LYS A 74 -4.91 -2.15 -14.45
N ALA A 75 -5.17 -2.94 -13.43
CA ALA A 75 -6.53 -3.33 -13.05
C ALA A 75 -7.33 -2.12 -12.56
N ALA A 76 -6.70 -1.24 -11.77
CA ALA A 76 -7.36 -0.03 -11.29
C ALA A 76 -7.74 0.89 -12.46
N ASP A 77 -6.86 1.04 -13.44
CA ASP A 77 -7.16 1.84 -14.63
C ASP A 77 -8.34 1.25 -15.40
N ALA A 78 -8.33 -0.08 -15.59
CA ALA A 78 -9.38 -0.77 -16.37
C ALA A 78 -10.74 -0.76 -15.68
N ALA A 79 -10.76 -0.82 -14.34
CA ALA A 79 -12.00 -0.83 -13.56
C ALA A 79 -12.41 0.56 -13.08
N GLY A 80 -11.61 1.58 -13.34
CA GLY A 80 -11.82 2.93 -12.80
C GLY A 80 -13.06 3.60 -13.36
N ILE A 81 -13.83 4.24 -12.47
CA ILE A 81 -15.01 5.00 -12.85
C ILE A 81 -14.89 6.49 -12.49
N GLN A 82 -13.89 6.84 -11.67
CA GLN A 82 -13.53 8.24 -11.43
C GLN A 82 -12.04 8.32 -11.08
N PHE A 83 -11.35 9.32 -11.61
CA PHE A 83 -9.92 9.49 -11.47
C PHE A 83 -9.63 10.88 -10.92
N ARG A 84 -8.80 10.94 -9.86
CA ARG A 84 -8.41 12.23 -9.25
C ARG A 84 -6.95 12.20 -8.82
N MET A 85 -6.27 13.32 -9.04
CA MET A 85 -4.94 13.55 -8.44
C MET A 85 -5.14 14.38 -7.18
N LEU A 86 -4.87 13.80 -6.02
CA LEU A 86 -4.99 14.47 -4.73
C LEU A 86 -3.75 15.31 -4.43
N ASN A 87 -3.93 16.30 -3.57
CA ASN A 87 -2.84 17.13 -3.02
C ASN A 87 -2.12 18.01 -4.04
N ARG A 88 -2.78 18.38 -5.15
CA ARG A 88 -2.17 19.26 -6.16
C ARG A 88 -1.65 20.57 -5.55
N GLY A 89 -2.32 21.11 -4.55
CA GLY A 89 -1.91 22.35 -3.89
C GLY A 89 -0.75 22.21 -2.91
N LYS A 90 -0.30 20.97 -2.66
CA LYS A 90 0.75 20.72 -1.66
C LYS A 90 2.11 20.37 -2.26
N GLY A 91 2.19 20.26 -3.57
CA GLY A 91 3.43 20.01 -4.31
C GLY A 91 3.65 18.57 -4.70
N PRO A 92 4.56 18.35 -5.67
CA PRO A 92 4.74 17.03 -6.31
C PRO A 92 5.13 15.89 -5.37
N ALA A 93 5.81 16.18 -4.26
CA ALA A 93 6.22 15.12 -3.32
C ALA A 93 5.04 14.35 -2.75
N VAL A 94 3.86 14.98 -2.70
CA VAL A 94 2.67 14.35 -2.12
C VAL A 94 1.51 14.23 -3.10
N TYR A 95 1.72 14.52 -4.39
CA TYR A 95 0.72 14.22 -5.44
C TYR A 95 0.38 12.74 -5.32
N SER A 96 -0.89 12.42 -5.30
CA SER A 96 -1.34 11.05 -5.04
C SER A 96 -2.57 10.74 -5.87
N LEU A 97 -2.41 9.82 -6.81
CA LEU A 97 -3.53 9.36 -7.64
C LEU A 97 -4.52 8.57 -6.79
N ARG A 98 -5.79 8.74 -7.10
CA ARG A 98 -6.87 7.97 -6.51
C ARG A 98 -7.87 7.60 -7.59
N VAL A 99 -8.19 6.31 -7.69
CA VAL A 99 -9.16 5.79 -8.64
C VAL A 99 -10.32 5.21 -7.86
N GLN A 100 -11.53 5.71 -8.11
CA GLN A 100 -12.76 5.07 -7.66
C GLN A 100 -13.02 3.93 -8.62
N ALA A 101 -13.07 2.71 -8.12
CA ALA A 101 -13.22 1.52 -8.97
C ALA A 101 -14.65 1.00 -8.95
N ASP A 102 -15.06 0.39 -10.05
CA ASP A 102 -16.22 -0.48 -10.07
C ASP A 102 -15.77 -1.79 -9.41
N ARG A 103 -16.27 -2.04 -8.20
CA ARG A 103 -15.84 -3.17 -7.37
C ARG A 103 -15.99 -4.50 -8.10
N ARG A 104 -17.13 -4.73 -8.74
CA ARG A 104 -17.41 -5.99 -9.43
C ARG A 104 -16.53 -6.14 -10.68
N ARG A 105 -16.33 -5.06 -11.41
CA ARG A 105 -15.47 -5.08 -12.60
C ARG A 105 -14.00 -5.36 -12.22
N TYR A 106 -13.53 -4.79 -11.12
CA TYR A 106 -12.17 -5.05 -10.63
C TYR A 106 -12.00 -6.55 -10.30
N GLN A 107 -13.00 -7.14 -9.64
CA GLN A 107 -12.97 -8.58 -9.34
C GLN A 107 -12.95 -9.43 -10.61
N GLU A 108 -13.76 -9.08 -11.60
CA GLU A 108 -13.79 -9.80 -12.90
C GLU A 108 -12.43 -9.74 -13.57
N ILE A 109 -11.83 -8.56 -13.63
CA ILE A 109 -10.52 -8.34 -14.27
C ILE A 109 -9.45 -9.19 -13.58
N MET A 110 -9.38 -9.13 -12.25
CA MET A 110 -8.34 -9.85 -11.52
C MET A 110 -8.53 -11.36 -11.56
N LYS A 111 -9.77 -11.83 -11.50
CA LYS A 111 -10.06 -13.27 -11.62
C LYS A 111 -9.62 -13.77 -12.99
N GLU A 112 -10.00 -13.07 -14.06
CA GLU A 112 -9.61 -13.44 -15.43
C GLU A 112 -8.09 -13.41 -15.60
N THR A 113 -7.42 -12.40 -15.02
CA THR A 113 -5.96 -12.29 -15.07
C THR A 113 -5.28 -13.51 -14.44
N LEU A 114 -5.79 -13.95 -13.27
CA LEU A 114 -5.25 -15.15 -12.62
C LEU A 114 -5.54 -16.41 -13.43
N GLU A 115 -6.77 -16.53 -13.94
CA GLU A 115 -7.21 -17.74 -14.65
C GLU A 115 -6.48 -17.94 -15.99
N THR A 116 -6.07 -16.85 -16.62
CA THR A 116 -5.41 -16.91 -17.93
C THR A 116 -3.88 -16.88 -17.84
N GLN A 117 -3.33 -16.70 -16.65
CA GLN A 117 -1.88 -16.63 -16.46
C GLN A 117 -1.23 -18.01 -16.59
N GLU A 118 -0.25 -18.13 -17.48
CA GLU A 118 0.58 -19.33 -17.59
C GLU A 118 1.23 -19.67 -16.23
N ASN A 119 1.38 -20.96 -15.95
CA ASN A 119 2.00 -21.51 -14.74
C ASN A 119 1.18 -21.26 -13.47
N LEU A 120 -0.06 -20.82 -13.58
CA LEU A 120 -0.88 -20.48 -12.43
C LEU A 120 -2.21 -21.25 -12.46
N VAL A 121 -2.55 -21.86 -11.33
CA VAL A 121 -3.86 -22.50 -11.13
C VAL A 121 -4.56 -21.76 -9.99
N LEU A 122 -5.77 -21.27 -10.27
CA LEU A 122 -6.64 -20.65 -9.26
C LEU A 122 -7.63 -21.72 -8.80
N HIS A 123 -7.70 -21.96 -7.48
CA HIS A 123 -8.49 -23.08 -6.95
C HIS A 123 -9.27 -22.63 -5.71
N GLN A 124 -10.58 -22.95 -5.69
CA GLN A 124 -11.40 -22.68 -4.50
C GLN A 124 -11.21 -23.79 -3.47
N ALA A 125 -10.52 -23.48 -2.39
CA ALA A 125 -10.34 -24.39 -1.27
C ALA A 125 -9.82 -23.58 -0.08
N GLU A 126 -10.24 -24.00 1.12
CA GLU A 126 -9.66 -23.46 2.35
C GLU A 126 -8.44 -24.31 2.70
N ILE A 127 -7.29 -23.70 2.90
CA ILE A 127 -6.09 -24.39 3.41
C ILE A 127 -6.22 -24.47 4.93
N VAL A 128 -6.18 -25.67 5.46
CA VAL A 128 -6.36 -25.91 6.89
C VAL A 128 -5.04 -26.22 7.60
N SER A 129 -4.00 -26.63 6.87
CA SER A 129 -2.69 -26.88 7.47
C SER A 129 -1.56 -26.76 6.47
N ILE A 130 -0.38 -26.48 6.99
CA ILE A 130 0.90 -26.44 6.27
C ILE A 130 1.79 -27.51 6.89
N GLY A 131 2.34 -28.38 6.05
CA GLY A 131 3.22 -29.45 6.50
C GLY A 131 4.68 -29.06 6.39
N LEU A 132 5.48 -29.53 7.34
CA LEU A 132 6.92 -29.31 7.36
C LEU A 132 7.65 -30.65 7.28
N THR A 133 8.80 -30.64 6.59
CA THR A 133 9.75 -31.76 6.57
C THR A 133 11.11 -31.19 6.95
N ASP A 134 11.69 -31.70 8.05
CA ASP A 134 12.96 -31.18 8.60
C ASP A 134 12.91 -29.67 8.82
N GLY A 135 11.77 -29.15 9.27
CA GLY A 135 11.59 -27.74 9.59
C GLY A 135 11.30 -26.84 8.39
N HIS A 136 11.29 -27.38 7.17
CA HIS A 136 11.05 -26.64 5.94
C HIS A 136 9.63 -26.90 5.43
N VAL A 137 9.00 -25.89 4.82
CA VAL A 137 7.69 -26.06 4.17
C VAL A 137 7.77 -27.18 3.14
N SER A 138 6.80 -28.13 3.18
CA SER A 138 6.77 -29.26 2.26
C SER A 138 5.39 -29.56 1.68
N SER A 139 4.31 -29.07 2.30
CA SER A 139 2.95 -29.37 1.79
C SER A 139 1.92 -28.37 2.31
N VAL A 140 0.77 -28.36 1.63
CA VAL A 140 -0.45 -27.71 2.16
C VAL A 140 -1.60 -28.71 2.04
N THR A 141 -2.53 -28.63 2.99
CA THR A 141 -3.71 -29.52 3.01
C THR A 141 -4.97 -28.68 2.99
N THR A 142 -5.90 -29.05 2.11
CA THR A 142 -7.20 -28.38 1.98
C THR A 142 -8.21 -28.96 2.96
N HIS A 143 -9.30 -28.23 3.18
CA HIS A 143 -10.40 -28.66 4.07
C HIS A 143 -11.11 -29.92 3.59
N THR A 144 -10.94 -30.29 2.32
CA THR A 144 -11.52 -31.52 1.76
C THR A 144 -10.51 -32.68 1.67
N GLY A 145 -9.31 -32.49 2.20
CA GLY A 145 -8.32 -33.54 2.34
C GLY A 145 -7.27 -33.62 1.24
N ALA A 146 -7.28 -32.73 0.28
CA ALA A 146 -6.25 -32.70 -0.77
C ALA A 146 -4.92 -32.23 -0.17
N VAL A 147 -3.85 -32.99 -0.38
CA VAL A 147 -2.50 -32.63 0.05
C VAL A 147 -1.66 -32.35 -1.19
N TYR A 148 -1.15 -31.13 -1.27
CA TYR A 148 -0.26 -30.71 -2.36
C TYR A 148 1.15 -30.56 -1.83
N ALA A 149 2.10 -31.22 -2.48
CA ALA A 149 3.53 -30.99 -2.18
C ALA A 149 3.92 -29.62 -2.72
N VAL A 150 4.60 -28.81 -1.90
CA VAL A 150 5.05 -27.48 -2.30
C VAL A 150 6.43 -27.19 -1.73
N ARG A 151 7.14 -26.26 -2.33
CA ARG A 151 8.46 -25.82 -1.87
C ARG A 151 8.40 -24.50 -1.10
N ALA A 152 7.35 -23.69 -1.32
CA ALA A 152 7.14 -22.45 -0.61
C ALA A 152 5.66 -22.17 -0.48
N VAL A 153 5.30 -21.42 0.58
CA VAL A 153 3.94 -20.95 0.83
C VAL A 153 3.98 -19.46 1.10
N VAL A 154 3.06 -18.72 0.48
CA VAL A 154 2.82 -17.30 0.80
C VAL A 154 1.47 -17.21 1.50
N ILE A 155 1.46 -16.76 2.76
CA ILE A 155 0.22 -16.57 3.52
C ILE A 155 -0.30 -15.16 3.26
N ALA A 156 -1.46 -15.06 2.61
CA ALA A 156 -2.07 -13.80 2.22
C ALA A 156 -3.56 -13.82 2.59
N THR A 157 -3.84 -14.13 3.85
CA THR A 157 -5.17 -14.47 4.35
C THR A 157 -6.06 -13.26 4.66
N GLY A 158 -5.52 -12.04 4.63
CA GLY A 158 -6.32 -10.83 4.86
C GLY A 158 -7.02 -10.87 6.21
N THR A 159 -8.33 -10.62 6.20
CA THR A 159 -9.15 -10.65 7.42
C THR A 159 -9.89 -11.97 7.62
N TYR A 160 -9.60 -12.98 6.80
CA TYR A 160 -10.27 -14.29 6.90
C TYR A 160 -9.71 -15.16 8.02
N LEU A 161 -8.42 -15.02 8.33
CA LEU A 161 -7.75 -15.91 9.30
C LEU A 161 -8.26 -15.64 10.72
N GLY A 162 -8.94 -16.62 11.30
CA GLY A 162 -9.58 -16.46 12.60
C GLY A 162 -10.62 -15.36 12.62
N GLY A 163 -11.25 -15.08 11.48
CA GLY A 163 -12.15 -13.95 11.29
C GLY A 163 -13.37 -13.99 12.20
N ARG A 164 -13.71 -12.82 12.78
CA ARG A 164 -14.87 -12.66 13.66
C ARG A 164 -15.47 -11.29 13.38
N THR A 165 -16.74 -11.27 12.94
CA THR A 165 -17.43 -10.00 12.64
C THR A 165 -18.33 -9.62 13.81
N ILE A 166 -18.45 -8.33 14.06
CA ILE A 166 -19.11 -7.79 15.23
C ILE A 166 -20.00 -6.62 14.83
N VAL A 167 -21.30 -6.71 15.18
CA VAL A 167 -22.28 -5.63 15.01
C VAL A 167 -23.04 -5.55 16.35
N GLY A 168 -22.75 -4.54 17.16
CA GLY A 168 -23.30 -4.45 18.50
C GLY A 168 -22.97 -5.69 19.32
N ASP A 169 -23.99 -6.36 19.83
CA ASP A 169 -23.80 -7.59 20.62
C ASP A 169 -23.85 -8.87 19.77
N VAL A 170 -23.94 -8.73 18.44
CA VAL A 170 -23.95 -9.88 17.53
C VAL A 170 -22.51 -10.17 17.07
N VAL A 171 -22.01 -11.34 17.46
CA VAL A 171 -20.64 -11.78 17.12
C VAL A 171 -20.75 -13.08 16.33
N ARG A 172 -20.07 -13.13 15.18
CA ARG A 172 -20.10 -14.31 14.31
C ARG A 172 -18.70 -14.67 13.84
N THR A 173 -18.42 -15.96 13.78
CA THR A 173 -17.23 -16.46 13.08
C THR A 173 -17.48 -16.28 11.59
N SER A 174 -16.74 -15.37 10.96
CA SER A 174 -16.99 -14.98 9.58
C SER A 174 -15.78 -14.22 9.02
N GLY A 175 -15.59 -14.32 7.71
CA GLY A 175 -14.76 -13.39 6.96
C GLY A 175 -15.55 -12.14 6.58
N PRO A 176 -14.98 -11.27 5.75
CA PRO A 176 -15.68 -10.04 5.34
C PRO A 176 -16.86 -10.36 4.43
N ASP A 177 -17.87 -9.50 4.43
CA ASP A 177 -19.03 -9.57 3.53
C ASP A 177 -19.79 -10.91 3.62
N GLY A 178 -19.78 -11.54 4.79
CA GLY A 178 -20.49 -12.82 4.98
C GLY A 178 -19.76 -14.03 4.42
N LEU A 179 -18.54 -13.88 3.96
CA LEU A 179 -17.74 -15.00 3.46
C LEU A 179 -17.20 -15.84 4.62
N ALA A 180 -16.81 -17.09 4.34
CA ALA A 180 -16.33 -18.00 5.38
C ALA A 180 -14.99 -17.54 5.97
N ALA A 181 -14.80 -17.75 7.28
CA ALA A 181 -13.53 -17.54 7.94
C ALA A 181 -12.66 -18.81 7.84
N ALA A 182 -11.33 -18.64 7.92
CA ALA A 182 -10.38 -19.75 7.98
C ALA A 182 -9.96 -19.89 9.45
N THR A 183 -10.44 -20.91 10.12
CA THR A 183 -10.23 -21.07 11.57
C THR A 183 -9.20 -22.11 11.94
N GLU A 184 -9.02 -23.17 11.14
CA GLU A 184 -8.10 -24.26 11.47
C GLU A 184 -6.64 -23.90 11.24
N LEU A 185 -6.36 -23.06 10.25
CA LEU A 185 -4.98 -22.67 9.92
C LEU A 185 -4.31 -21.91 11.05
N THR A 186 -5.07 -21.12 11.81
CA THR A 186 -4.54 -20.38 12.96
C THR A 186 -3.81 -21.31 13.94
N LYS A 187 -4.46 -22.42 14.30
CA LYS A 187 -3.85 -23.38 15.24
C LYS A 187 -2.58 -23.98 14.65
N CYS A 188 -2.61 -24.35 13.37
CA CYS A 188 -1.45 -24.91 12.69
C CYS A 188 -0.25 -23.93 12.77
N LEU A 189 -0.49 -22.64 12.48
CA LEU A 189 0.57 -21.62 12.49
C LEU A 189 1.12 -21.41 13.91
N ALA A 190 0.24 -21.39 14.91
CA ALA A 190 0.67 -21.26 16.31
C ALA A 190 1.51 -22.48 16.73
N ASP A 191 1.08 -23.69 16.35
CA ASP A 191 1.81 -24.93 16.67
C ASP A 191 3.19 -24.97 15.98
N MET A 192 3.34 -24.29 14.84
CA MET A 192 4.62 -24.16 14.14
C MET A 192 5.57 -23.18 14.82
N GLY A 193 5.10 -22.43 15.82
CA GLY A 193 5.91 -21.51 16.58
C GLY A 193 5.83 -20.05 16.18
N LEU A 194 4.92 -19.70 15.29
CA LEU A 194 4.73 -18.29 14.91
C LEU A 194 4.03 -17.52 16.03
N ARG A 195 4.47 -16.29 16.29
CA ARG A 195 3.82 -15.40 17.25
C ARG A 195 2.66 -14.69 16.55
N LEU A 196 1.45 -15.15 16.83
CA LEU A 196 0.24 -14.58 16.29
C LEU A 196 -0.36 -13.56 17.26
N ARG A 197 -1.04 -12.59 16.70
CA ARG A 197 -1.80 -11.59 17.47
C ARG A 197 -3.03 -11.20 16.68
N ARG A 198 -3.92 -10.42 17.29
CA ARG A 198 -5.16 -10.05 16.66
C ARG A 198 -5.24 -8.56 16.44
N PHE A 199 -5.66 -8.18 15.25
CA PHE A 199 -5.97 -6.82 14.88
C PHE A 199 -7.43 -6.73 14.48
N LYS A 200 -7.90 -5.50 14.34
CA LYS A 200 -9.28 -5.19 14.00
C LYS A 200 -9.29 -4.18 12.86
N THR A 201 -10.25 -4.32 11.97
CA THR A 201 -10.59 -3.26 11.03
C THR A 201 -12.11 -3.17 10.97
N GLY A 202 -12.63 -2.26 10.14
CA GLY A 202 -14.07 -2.08 10.05
C GLY A 202 -14.46 -1.50 8.71
N THR A 203 -15.75 -1.48 8.46
CA THR A 203 -16.30 -0.93 7.24
C THR A 203 -17.57 -0.14 7.59
N PRO A 204 -17.90 0.88 6.79
CA PRO A 204 -19.14 1.64 7.02
C PRO A 204 -20.37 0.96 6.42
N PRO A 205 -21.55 1.47 6.73
CA PRO A 205 -22.76 0.94 6.11
C PRO A 205 -22.85 1.30 4.64
N ARG A 206 -23.65 0.56 3.91
CA ARG A 206 -23.94 0.79 2.50
C ARG A 206 -25.42 1.13 2.36
N VAL A 207 -25.73 2.09 1.50
CA VAL A 207 -27.11 2.56 1.30
C VAL A 207 -27.49 2.50 -0.18
N ASN A 208 -28.80 2.46 -0.45
CA ASN A 208 -29.33 2.45 -1.81
C ASN A 208 -29.38 3.88 -2.36
N ALA A 209 -28.76 4.13 -3.50
CA ALA A 209 -28.69 5.46 -4.12
C ALA A 209 -30.05 6.08 -4.38
N ARG A 210 -31.09 5.26 -4.63
CA ARG A 210 -32.46 5.75 -4.86
C ARG A 210 -33.03 6.46 -3.65
N SER A 211 -32.50 6.18 -2.46
CA SER A 211 -32.97 6.78 -1.20
C SER A 211 -32.17 8.00 -0.78
N VAL A 212 -31.20 8.44 -1.57
CA VAL A 212 -30.30 9.54 -1.23
C VAL A 212 -30.73 10.84 -1.90
N ARG A 213 -30.69 11.94 -1.14
CA ARG A 213 -31.01 13.28 -1.63
C ARG A 213 -29.69 14.00 -1.96
N PHE A 214 -29.20 13.80 -3.17
CA PHE A 214 -27.90 14.35 -3.59
C PHE A 214 -27.89 15.89 -3.64
N ASP A 215 -29.05 16.51 -3.78
CA ASP A 215 -29.15 17.99 -3.79
C ASP A 215 -28.74 18.60 -2.45
N GLU A 216 -28.66 17.82 -1.38
CA GLU A 216 -28.17 18.28 -0.08
C GLU A 216 -26.67 18.02 0.11
N MET A 217 -25.99 17.52 -0.89
CA MET A 217 -24.58 17.17 -0.82
C MET A 217 -23.76 17.96 -1.85
N GLN A 218 -22.46 18.05 -1.60
CA GLN A 218 -21.54 18.75 -2.51
C GLN A 218 -20.95 17.75 -3.52
N LEU A 219 -21.06 18.07 -4.80
CA LEU A 219 -20.54 17.25 -5.88
C LEU A 219 -19.02 17.20 -5.84
N GLN A 220 -18.45 16.01 -6.02
CA GLN A 220 -16.99 15.79 -6.09
C GLN A 220 -16.69 15.12 -7.43
N PRO A 221 -16.42 15.90 -8.50
CA PRO A 221 -16.15 15.32 -9.82
C PRO A 221 -14.70 14.81 -9.92
N GLY A 222 -14.45 13.99 -10.92
CA GLY A 222 -13.10 13.57 -11.25
C GLY A 222 -12.32 14.65 -12.00
N ASP A 223 -11.05 14.40 -12.24
CA ASP A 223 -10.19 15.32 -13.00
C ASP A 223 -10.60 15.34 -14.48
N GLU A 224 -10.53 16.50 -15.10
CA GLU A 224 -10.79 16.63 -16.54
C GLU A 224 -9.69 15.95 -17.36
N GLU A 225 -8.44 16.16 -16.96
CA GLU A 225 -7.29 15.50 -17.58
C GLU A 225 -6.89 14.32 -16.69
N ILE A 226 -7.19 13.12 -17.15
CA ILE A 226 -6.98 11.90 -16.38
C ILE A 226 -5.54 11.43 -16.53
N GLU A 227 -4.92 11.11 -15.39
CA GLU A 227 -3.60 10.46 -15.35
C GLU A 227 -3.80 9.02 -14.90
N PRO A 228 -3.33 8.02 -15.69
CA PRO A 228 -3.49 6.63 -15.30
C PRO A 228 -2.50 6.21 -14.22
N PHE A 229 -2.83 5.16 -13.48
CA PHE A 229 -1.87 4.56 -12.54
C PHE A 229 -0.73 3.86 -13.26
N SER A 230 -1.08 3.04 -14.24
CA SER A 230 -0.07 2.25 -14.94
C SER A 230 0.61 3.08 -16.01
N TYR A 231 1.93 2.96 -16.07
CA TYR A 231 2.73 3.56 -17.13
C TYR A 231 2.44 2.92 -18.50
N SER A 232 1.72 1.78 -18.50
CA SER A 232 1.33 1.08 -19.74
C SER A 232 -0.05 1.47 -20.26
N THR A 233 -0.84 2.22 -19.48
CA THR A 233 -2.21 2.57 -19.86
C THR A 233 -2.22 3.82 -20.72
N ASP A 234 -2.98 3.78 -21.84
CA ASP A 234 -3.23 4.96 -22.66
C ASP A 234 -4.28 5.83 -21.96
N ALA A 235 -3.87 7.02 -21.55
CA ALA A 235 -4.76 7.97 -20.85
C ALA A 235 -5.99 8.34 -21.68
N ALA A 236 -5.88 8.35 -23.01
CA ALA A 236 -6.99 8.67 -23.91
C ALA A 236 -8.14 7.66 -23.83
N ALA A 237 -7.87 6.45 -23.33
CA ALA A 237 -8.89 5.40 -23.17
C ALA A 237 -9.68 5.56 -21.86
N LEU A 238 -9.28 6.44 -20.96
CA LEU A 238 -9.88 6.58 -19.64
C LEU A 238 -10.88 7.74 -19.59
N HIS A 239 -12.00 7.51 -18.92
CA HIS A 239 -13.08 8.49 -18.78
C HIS A 239 -13.66 8.44 -17.37
N ASN A 240 -14.03 9.60 -16.85
CA ASN A 240 -14.84 9.66 -15.63
C ASN A 240 -16.28 9.31 -15.99
N ARG A 241 -16.83 8.29 -15.34
CA ARG A 241 -18.19 7.80 -15.61
C ARG A 241 -19.08 7.86 -14.38
N ALA A 242 -18.56 8.38 -13.27
CA ALA A 242 -19.29 8.49 -12.03
C ALA A 242 -18.73 9.65 -11.22
N VAL A 243 -19.46 10.06 -10.20
CA VAL A 243 -19.05 11.11 -9.28
C VAL A 243 -19.20 10.62 -7.85
N CYS A 244 -18.46 11.25 -6.95
CA CYS A 244 -18.62 11.09 -5.51
C CYS A 244 -19.30 12.34 -4.96
N TRP A 245 -19.74 12.27 -3.71
CA TRP A 245 -20.44 13.38 -3.05
C TRP A 245 -19.86 13.57 -1.66
N LEU A 246 -19.91 14.81 -1.17
CA LEU A 246 -19.42 15.18 0.17
C LEU A 246 -20.60 15.60 1.02
N THR A 247 -20.67 15.07 2.23
CA THR A 247 -21.59 15.52 3.25
C THR A 247 -20.88 15.48 4.61
N TYR A 248 -21.60 15.69 5.69
CA TYR A 248 -21.01 15.83 7.03
C TYR A 248 -21.92 15.23 8.08
N THR A 249 -21.31 14.72 9.14
CA THR A 249 -22.06 14.47 10.39
C THR A 249 -22.51 15.82 10.95
N LYS A 250 -23.46 15.81 11.85
CA LYS A 250 -23.90 17.02 12.53
C LYS A 250 -24.12 16.75 14.03
N ALA A 251 -24.48 17.77 14.78
CA ALA A 251 -24.63 17.66 16.25
C ALA A 251 -25.53 16.49 16.65
N ARG A 252 -26.66 16.32 15.95
CA ARG A 252 -27.57 15.21 16.22
C ARG A 252 -26.94 13.84 16.02
N THR A 253 -26.09 13.71 14.99
CA THR A 253 -25.32 12.48 14.74
C THR A 253 -24.46 12.12 15.95
N HIS A 254 -23.73 13.12 16.46
CA HIS A 254 -22.83 12.94 17.61
C HIS A 254 -23.60 12.60 18.88
N GLU A 255 -24.78 13.21 19.10
CA GLU A 255 -25.65 12.92 20.24
C GLU A 255 -26.09 11.46 20.23
N ILE A 256 -26.54 10.96 19.08
CA ILE A 256 -26.99 9.57 18.94
C ILE A 256 -25.83 8.61 19.30
N ILE A 257 -24.62 8.88 18.79
CA ILE A 257 -23.47 8.02 19.05
C ILE A 257 -23.11 8.06 20.54
N ARG A 258 -23.02 9.25 21.14
CA ARG A 258 -22.69 9.39 22.57
C ARG A 258 -23.71 8.68 23.46
N ALA A 259 -24.99 8.73 23.11
CA ALA A 259 -26.05 8.08 23.88
C ALA A 259 -25.98 6.55 23.82
N ASN A 260 -25.23 6.00 22.88
CA ASN A 260 -25.14 4.56 22.63
C ASN A 260 -23.76 3.97 22.80
N LEU A 261 -22.81 4.70 23.42
CA LEU A 261 -21.44 4.20 23.62
C LEU A 261 -21.41 2.94 24.48
N ASP A 262 -22.35 2.80 25.41
CA ASP A 262 -22.48 1.60 26.24
C ASP A 262 -22.87 0.36 25.43
N ARG A 263 -23.43 0.57 24.24
CA ARG A 263 -23.79 -0.52 23.32
C ARG A 263 -22.71 -0.75 22.25
N SER A 264 -21.63 0.04 22.26
CA SER A 264 -20.53 -0.10 21.32
C SER A 264 -19.59 -1.20 21.74
N PRO A 265 -19.34 -2.22 20.88
CA PRO A 265 -18.35 -3.27 21.21
C PRO A 265 -16.96 -2.74 21.46
N LEU A 266 -16.60 -1.58 20.90
CA LEU A 266 -15.30 -0.93 21.15
C LEU A 266 -15.18 -0.43 22.58
N PHE A 267 -16.29 0.04 23.18
CA PHE A 267 -16.28 0.71 24.48
C PHE A 267 -16.85 -0.16 25.60
N ASN A 268 -17.45 -1.32 25.28
CA ASN A 268 -17.97 -2.22 26.32
C ASN A 268 -17.09 -3.46 26.53
N GLY A 269 -15.92 -3.54 25.87
CA GLY A 269 -14.96 -4.61 26.07
C GLY A 269 -15.13 -5.83 25.17
N THR A 270 -16.11 -5.86 24.30
CA THR A 270 -16.33 -6.98 23.36
C THR A 270 -15.17 -7.08 22.36
N ILE A 271 -14.69 -5.94 21.84
CA ILE A 271 -13.53 -5.87 20.96
C ILE A 271 -12.30 -5.54 21.82
N GLU A 272 -11.37 -6.47 21.87
CA GLU A 272 -10.13 -6.31 22.64
C GLU A 272 -8.94 -5.95 21.75
N SER A 273 -9.03 -6.25 20.47
CA SER A 273 -7.93 -6.03 19.50
C SER A 273 -7.80 -4.57 19.09
N THR A 274 -6.60 -4.20 18.63
CA THR A 274 -6.27 -2.83 18.22
C THR A 274 -6.72 -2.58 16.77
N GLY A 275 -7.40 -1.46 16.55
CA GLY A 275 -7.82 -1.01 15.22
C GLY A 275 -6.86 0.00 14.60
N PRO A 276 -7.05 0.35 13.33
CA PRO A 276 -6.15 1.25 12.63
C PRO A 276 -6.26 2.70 13.12
N ARG A 277 -5.11 3.32 13.31
CA ARG A 277 -4.99 4.71 13.79
C ARG A 277 -5.53 5.73 12.79
N TYR A 278 -5.31 5.49 11.50
CA TYR A 278 -5.62 6.47 10.45
C TYR A 278 -6.96 6.25 9.77
N CYS A 279 -7.74 5.28 10.22
CA CYS A 279 -9.10 5.05 9.75
C CYS A 279 -9.94 4.54 10.93
N PRO A 280 -10.09 5.38 11.96
CA PRO A 280 -10.84 4.97 13.14
C PRO A 280 -12.35 4.93 12.86
N SER A 281 -13.09 4.21 13.69
CA SER A 281 -14.55 4.21 13.63
C SER A 281 -15.09 5.60 13.95
N ILE A 282 -16.34 5.85 13.56
CA ILE A 282 -16.97 7.13 13.87
C ILE A 282 -17.11 7.33 15.38
N GLU A 283 -17.39 6.27 16.14
CA GLU A 283 -17.47 6.39 17.61
C GLU A 283 -16.13 6.81 18.20
N THR A 284 -15.01 6.29 17.67
CA THR A 284 -13.68 6.68 18.11
C THR A 284 -13.41 8.16 17.81
N LYS A 285 -13.79 8.62 16.61
CA LYS A 285 -13.60 10.03 16.23
C LYS A 285 -14.33 10.97 17.17
N ILE A 286 -15.55 10.63 17.54
CA ILE A 286 -16.41 11.48 18.37
C ILE A 286 -15.88 11.53 19.81
N VAL A 287 -15.37 10.40 20.32
CA VAL A 287 -14.78 10.35 21.67
C VAL A 287 -13.44 11.09 21.71
N THR A 288 -12.59 10.87 20.68
CA THR A 288 -11.25 11.46 20.63
C THR A 288 -11.27 12.97 20.36
N PHE A 289 -12.22 13.42 19.54
CA PHE A 289 -12.33 14.82 19.12
C PHE A 289 -13.69 15.39 19.50
N PRO A 290 -13.99 15.51 20.81
CA PRO A 290 -15.35 15.90 21.26
C PRO A 290 -15.74 17.33 20.87
N ASP A 291 -14.78 18.20 20.63
CA ASP A 291 -15.03 19.59 20.26
C ASP A 291 -15.24 19.81 18.77
N LYS A 292 -15.04 18.77 17.96
CA LYS A 292 -15.22 18.90 16.51
C LYS A 292 -16.71 18.86 16.19
N GLU A 293 -17.20 19.90 15.54
CA GLU A 293 -18.63 20.07 15.28
C GLU A 293 -19.15 19.10 14.22
N ARG A 294 -18.30 18.69 13.28
CA ARG A 294 -18.69 17.78 12.20
C ARG A 294 -17.48 17.03 11.65
N HIS A 295 -17.75 15.88 11.04
CA HIS A 295 -16.76 15.07 10.35
C HIS A 295 -17.18 14.89 8.89
N GLN A 296 -16.21 14.96 7.98
CA GLN A 296 -16.46 14.76 6.55
C GLN A 296 -16.85 13.32 6.25
N LEU A 297 -17.81 13.18 5.35
CA LEU A 297 -18.24 11.87 4.83
C LEU A 297 -18.27 11.95 3.31
N PHE A 298 -17.69 10.95 2.65
CA PHE A 298 -17.75 10.85 1.20
C PHE A 298 -18.71 9.74 0.80
N ILE A 299 -19.63 10.05 -0.10
CA ILE A 299 -20.62 9.10 -0.60
C ILE A 299 -20.10 8.62 -1.95
N GLU A 300 -19.80 7.34 -2.05
CA GLU A 300 -19.01 6.78 -3.15
C GLU A 300 -19.77 5.63 -3.83
N PRO A 301 -19.93 5.65 -5.16
CA PRO A 301 -20.57 4.52 -5.85
C PRO A 301 -19.68 3.29 -5.80
N MET A 302 -20.32 2.13 -5.57
CA MET A 302 -19.63 0.83 -5.55
C MET A 302 -19.42 0.27 -6.96
N GLY A 303 -20.08 0.84 -7.96
CA GLY A 303 -19.96 0.41 -9.34
C GLY A 303 -20.93 1.12 -10.24
N LEU A 304 -20.85 0.84 -11.54
CA LEU A 304 -21.71 1.46 -12.55
C LEU A 304 -23.10 0.81 -12.65
N HIS A 305 -23.21 -0.46 -12.26
CA HIS A 305 -24.43 -1.25 -12.43
C HIS A 305 -25.02 -1.70 -11.10
N THR A 306 -24.86 -0.86 -10.08
CA THR A 306 -25.43 -1.09 -8.75
C THR A 306 -25.91 0.24 -8.17
N GLN A 307 -26.90 0.17 -7.29
CA GLN A 307 -27.37 1.32 -6.53
C GLN A 307 -26.65 1.44 -5.18
N GLU A 308 -25.72 0.53 -4.90
CA GLU A 308 -25.01 0.49 -3.62
C GLU A 308 -24.00 1.64 -3.52
N LEU A 309 -24.12 2.41 -2.42
CA LEU A 309 -23.20 3.51 -2.12
C LEU A 309 -22.48 3.23 -0.80
N TYR A 310 -21.19 3.54 -0.79
CA TYR A 310 -20.29 3.42 0.35
C TYR A 310 -20.23 4.78 1.05
N ILE A 311 -20.28 4.80 2.39
CA ILE A 311 -20.25 6.05 3.17
C ILE A 311 -18.88 6.14 3.84
N GLN A 312 -17.89 6.65 3.13
CA GLN A 312 -16.52 6.73 3.66
C GLN A 312 -16.47 7.70 4.85
N GLY A 313 -15.91 7.24 5.95
CA GLY A 313 -15.79 8.02 7.19
C GLY A 313 -16.74 7.57 8.28
N LEU A 314 -17.68 6.67 7.96
CA LEU A 314 -18.72 6.25 8.90
C LEU A 314 -18.56 4.79 9.36
N SER A 315 -17.33 4.27 9.37
CA SER A 315 -17.07 2.93 9.89
C SER A 315 -17.57 2.82 11.33
N SER A 316 -18.20 1.69 11.64
CA SER A 316 -18.84 1.53 12.95
C SER A 316 -19.04 0.05 13.25
N SER A 317 -19.17 -0.27 14.54
CA SER A 317 -19.64 -1.58 14.99
C SER A 317 -20.85 -1.45 15.91
N LEU A 318 -21.47 -0.28 15.94
CA LEU A 318 -22.69 -0.05 16.71
C LEU A 318 -23.81 -1.00 16.26
N PRO A 319 -24.79 -1.30 17.13
CA PRO A 319 -25.92 -2.14 16.71
C PRO A 319 -26.67 -1.54 15.51
N GLU A 320 -27.32 -2.41 14.74
CA GLU A 320 -28.00 -2.00 13.50
C GLU A 320 -29.02 -0.87 13.71
N ASP A 321 -29.80 -0.93 14.78
CA ASP A 321 -30.81 0.11 15.05
C ASP A 321 -30.14 1.47 15.25
N VAL A 322 -29.01 1.51 15.94
CA VAL A 322 -28.24 2.74 16.14
C VAL A 322 -27.63 3.21 14.82
N GLN A 323 -27.09 2.29 14.02
CA GLN A 323 -26.54 2.65 12.71
C GLN A 323 -27.58 3.33 11.82
N ILE A 324 -28.79 2.82 11.81
CA ILE A 324 -29.90 3.41 11.02
C ILE A 324 -30.16 4.85 11.47
N ASP A 325 -30.25 5.08 12.79
CA ASP A 325 -30.46 6.43 13.33
C ASP A 325 -29.29 7.36 13.01
N VAL A 326 -28.06 6.86 13.11
CA VAL A 326 -26.85 7.63 12.78
C VAL A 326 -26.87 8.05 11.31
N VAL A 327 -27.12 7.10 10.40
CA VAL A 327 -27.16 7.38 8.96
C VAL A 327 -28.23 8.42 8.65
N ARG A 328 -29.43 8.25 9.21
CA ARG A 328 -30.57 9.13 8.91
C ARG A 328 -30.46 10.51 9.56
N SER A 329 -29.49 10.73 10.43
CA SER A 329 -29.19 12.06 10.98
C SER A 329 -28.30 12.90 10.05
N ILE A 330 -27.79 12.34 8.96
CA ILE A 330 -26.81 12.98 8.09
C ILE A 330 -27.51 13.66 6.91
N PRO A 331 -27.13 14.92 6.57
CA PRO A 331 -27.76 15.62 5.44
C PRO A 331 -27.67 14.82 4.14
N GLY A 332 -28.79 14.64 3.48
CA GLY A 332 -28.93 13.86 2.25
C GLY A 332 -29.28 12.40 2.50
N LEU A 333 -29.12 11.91 3.71
CA LEU A 333 -29.35 10.50 4.06
C LEU A 333 -30.59 10.30 4.96
N GLU A 334 -31.43 11.33 5.07
CA GLU A 334 -32.60 11.29 5.97
C GLU A 334 -33.56 10.14 5.67
N ASN A 335 -33.63 9.74 4.39
CA ASN A 335 -34.53 8.66 3.96
C ASN A 335 -33.72 7.41 3.53
N ALA A 336 -32.44 7.32 3.90
CA ALA A 336 -31.57 6.28 3.41
C ALA A 336 -32.06 4.87 3.74
N GLU A 337 -32.01 3.99 2.77
CA GLU A 337 -32.29 2.56 2.92
C GLU A 337 -30.94 1.83 2.98
N MET A 338 -30.67 1.26 4.14
CA MET A 338 -29.40 0.55 4.36
C MET A 338 -29.43 -0.80 3.65
N GLN A 339 -28.43 -1.05 2.81
CA GLN A 339 -28.28 -2.34 2.12
C GLN A 339 -27.36 -3.29 2.87
N ARG A 340 -26.36 -2.74 3.59
CA ARG A 340 -25.44 -3.53 4.42
C ARG A 340 -25.15 -2.77 5.70
N CYS A 341 -25.11 -3.47 6.82
CA CYS A 341 -24.64 -2.89 8.08
C CYS A 341 -23.14 -2.62 8.03
N ALA A 342 -22.71 -1.59 8.72
CA ALA A 342 -21.32 -1.48 9.14
C ALA A 342 -20.98 -2.63 10.07
N TYR A 343 -19.71 -3.05 10.09
CA TYR A 343 -19.25 -4.06 11.03
C TYR A 343 -17.78 -3.88 11.34
N ALA A 344 -17.36 -4.39 12.49
CA ALA A 344 -15.94 -4.58 12.77
C ALA A 344 -15.57 -6.02 12.47
N ILE A 345 -14.34 -6.25 12.06
CA ILE A 345 -13.81 -7.60 11.89
C ILE A 345 -12.47 -7.71 12.60
N GLU A 346 -12.34 -8.76 13.44
CA GLU A 346 -11.09 -9.12 14.08
C GLU A 346 -10.49 -10.30 13.33
N TYR A 347 -9.16 -10.34 13.25
CA TYR A 347 -8.45 -11.37 12.48
C TYR A 347 -7.07 -11.59 13.07
N ASP A 348 -6.49 -12.75 12.74
CA ASP A 348 -5.15 -13.11 13.19
C ASP A 348 -4.08 -12.62 12.22
N CYS A 349 -2.97 -12.18 12.78
CA CYS A 349 -1.79 -11.78 12.02
C CYS A 349 -0.53 -12.21 12.77
N VAL A 350 0.59 -12.19 12.05
CA VAL A 350 1.89 -12.53 12.65
C VAL A 350 2.57 -11.26 13.13
N ASP A 351 3.44 -11.39 14.14
CA ASP A 351 4.37 -10.33 14.51
C ASP A 351 5.36 -10.19 13.33
N PRO A 352 5.35 -9.07 12.59
CA PRO A 352 6.17 -8.97 11.38
C PRO A 352 7.67 -8.93 11.65
N THR A 353 8.10 -8.71 12.90
CA THR A 353 9.53 -8.79 13.22
C THR A 353 10.04 -10.23 13.13
N GLU A 354 9.15 -11.21 13.01
CA GLU A 354 9.52 -12.61 12.74
C GLU A 354 9.89 -12.84 11.28
N LEU A 355 9.75 -11.83 10.43
CA LEU A 355 10.01 -11.92 8.98
C LEU A 355 11.30 -11.19 8.60
N ARG A 356 11.97 -11.74 7.59
CA ARG A 356 13.11 -11.07 6.94
C ARG A 356 12.60 -9.96 6.00
N ALA A 357 13.49 -9.15 5.50
CA ALA A 357 13.16 -8.14 4.48
C ALA A 357 12.62 -8.76 3.18
N THR A 358 12.86 -10.04 2.95
CA THR A 358 12.28 -10.81 1.85
C THR A 358 10.83 -11.24 2.13
N LEU A 359 10.34 -10.99 3.33
CA LEU A 359 9.05 -11.43 3.88
C LEU A 359 9.00 -12.93 4.18
N GLU A 360 10.13 -13.62 4.13
CA GLU A 360 10.26 -15.02 4.57
C GLU A 360 10.37 -15.07 6.09
N SER A 361 9.75 -16.10 6.70
CA SER A 361 9.88 -16.37 8.13
C SER A 361 11.35 -16.64 8.49
N LYS A 362 11.80 -16.03 9.59
CA LYS A 362 13.13 -16.31 10.13
C LYS A 362 13.24 -17.74 10.68
N LYS A 363 12.11 -18.30 11.13
CA LYS A 363 12.06 -19.61 11.78
C LYS A 363 11.80 -20.77 10.82
N ILE A 364 11.02 -20.53 9.76
CA ILE A 364 10.48 -21.58 8.90
C ILE A 364 10.86 -21.30 7.45
N PRO A 365 11.93 -21.91 6.93
CA PRO A 365 12.29 -21.71 5.53
C PRO A 365 11.17 -22.13 4.59
N GLY A 366 10.92 -21.30 3.58
CA GLY A 366 9.87 -21.51 2.59
C GLY A 366 8.52 -20.91 2.97
N LEU A 367 8.40 -20.33 4.17
CA LEU A 367 7.14 -19.71 4.61
C LEU A 367 7.26 -18.19 4.52
N TYR A 368 6.35 -17.57 3.76
CA TYR A 368 6.30 -16.12 3.53
C TYR A 368 4.97 -15.57 4.00
N GLY A 369 4.95 -14.31 4.42
CA GLY A 369 3.71 -13.63 4.77
C GLY A 369 3.54 -12.35 3.97
N ALA A 370 2.29 -11.94 3.74
CA ALA A 370 2.01 -10.71 3.00
C ALA A 370 0.67 -10.11 3.41
N GLY A 371 0.59 -8.78 3.35
CA GLY A 371 -0.63 -8.04 3.56
C GLY A 371 -1.03 -7.97 5.02
N GLN A 372 -2.32 -8.08 5.30
CA GLN A 372 -2.84 -7.96 6.66
C GLN A 372 -2.33 -9.06 7.59
N PHE A 373 -1.94 -10.20 7.05
CA PHE A 373 -1.29 -11.24 7.84
C PHE A 373 0.00 -10.74 8.50
N ASN A 374 0.68 -9.78 7.88
CA ASN A 374 1.91 -9.17 8.43
C ASN A 374 1.63 -7.97 9.34
N GLY A 375 0.37 -7.66 9.61
CA GLY A 375 0.02 -6.55 10.48
C GLY A 375 -0.17 -5.22 9.76
N SER A 376 -0.18 -5.20 8.45
CA SER A 376 -0.50 -3.99 7.69
C SER A 376 -2.01 -3.90 7.43
N SER A 377 -2.46 -2.75 6.95
CA SER A 377 -3.85 -2.52 6.54
C SER A 377 -3.84 -1.68 5.27
N GLY A 378 -4.73 -2.00 4.34
CA GLY A 378 -4.86 -1.30 3.06
C GLY A 378 -4.57 -2.21 1.88
N TYR A 379 -5.30 -1.99 0.79
CA TYR A 379 -5.19 -2.79 -0.43
C TYR A 379 -3.80 -2.68 -1.04
N GLU A 380 -3.29 -1.46 -1.09
CA GLU A 380 -2.01 -1.14 -1.74
C GLU A 380 -0.84 -1.72 -0.96
N GLU A 381 -0.90 -1.61 0.37
CA GLU A 381 0.11 -2.21 1.25
C GLU A 381 0.13 -3.73 1.07
N ALA A 382 -1.05 -4.34 0.96
CA ALA A 382 -1.16 -5.77 0.74
C ALA A 382 -0.56 -6.18 -0.60
N ALA A 383 -0.90 -5.44 -1.66
CA ALA A 383 -0.44 -5.76 -3.02
C ALA A 383 1.09 -5.75 -3.13
N VAL A 384 1.74 -4.70 -2.59
CA VAL A 384 3.20 -4.60 -2.70
C VAL A 384 3.91 -5.68 -1.88
N GLN A 385 3.36 -6.06 -0.72
CA GLN A 385 3.94 -7.14 0.07
C GLN A 385 3.77 -8.48 -0.65
N GLY A 386 2.59 -8.73 -1.22
CA GLY A 386 2.36 -9.94 -2.00
C GLY A 386 3.36 -10.06 -3.14
N PHE A 387 3.58 -8.98 -3.86
CA PHE A 387 4.55 -8.95 -4.96
C PHE A 387 5.94 -9.33 -4.46
N VAL A 388 6.42 -8.69 -3.40
CA VAL A 388 7.77 -8.96 -2.86
C VAL A 388 7.88 -10.40 -2.37
N ALA A 389 6.87 -10.91 -1.65
CA ALA A 389 6.88 -12.27 -1.15
C ALA A 389 6.89 -13.30 -2.30
N GLY A 390 6.05 -13.08 -3.30
CA GLY A 390 5.98 -13.98 -4.47
C GLY A 390 7.26 -13.99 -5.27
N VAL A 391 7.84 -12.81 -5.52
CA VAL A 391 9.13 -12.70 -6.20
C VAL A 391 10.21 -13.44 -5.43
N ASN A 392 10.30 -13.22 -4.11
CA ASN A 392 11.37 -13.82 -3.32
C ASN A 392 11.21 -15.32 -3.14
N ALA A 393 9.98 -15.83 -3.06
CA ALA A 393 9.75 -17.28 -3.05
C ALA A 393 10.27 -17.89 -4.37
N ALA A 394 9.96 -17.25 -5.49
CA ALA A 394 10.40 -17.72 -6.81
C ALA A 394 11.92 -17.65 -6.94
N LEU A 395 12.54 -16.53 -6.57
CA LEU A 395 13.99 -16.36 -6.69
C LEU A 395 14.73 -17.36 -5.82
N LYS A 396 14.26 -17.61 -4.61
CA LYS A 396 14.89 -18.58 -3.72
C LYS A 396 14.85 -20.00 -4.31
N ILE A 397 13.71 -20.41 -4.86
CA ILE A 397 13.58 -21.73 -5.50
C ILE A 397 14.52 -21.85 -6.70
N ARG A 398 14.70 -20.76 -7.46
CA ARG A 398 15.60 -20.73 -8.62
C ARG A 398 17.07 -20.59 -8.23
N GLY A 399 17.38 -20.40 -6.94
CA GLY A 399 18.75 -20.24 -6.48
C GLY A 399 19.36 -18.88 -6.84
N GLU A 400 18.52 -17.85 -7.00
CA GLU A 400 18.96 -16.50 -7.39
C GLU A 400 18.94 -15.57 -6.19
N GLU A 401 19.66 -14.44 -6.30
CA GLU A 401 19.73 -13.43 -5.25
C GLU A 401 18.33 -12.85 -4.96
N PRO A 402 17.99 -12.64 -3.69
CA PRO A 402 16.68 -12.12 -3.34
C PRO A 402 16.49 -10.66 -3.75
N LEU A 403 15.23 -10.27 -3.92
CA LEU A 403 14.84 -8.87 -4.10
C LEU A 403 14.70 -8.23 -2.72
N ILE A 404 15.57 -7.29 -2.42
CA ILE A 404 15.48 -6.51 -1.19
C ILE A 404 15.37 -5.04 -1.59
N LEU A 405 14.20 -4.45 -1.31
CA LEU A 405 13.99 -3.02 -1.55
C LEU A 405 14.28 -2.29 -0.25
N ARG A 406 15.19 -1.33 -0.33
CA ARG A 406 15.63 -0.54 0.83
C ARG A 406 14.74 0.68 1.02
N ARG A 407 14.81 1.27 2.20
CA ARG A 407 14.12 2.56 2.47
C ARG A 407 14.51 3.62 1.45
N SER A 408 15.76 3.58 1.00
CA SER A 408 16.30 4.53 0.00
C SER A 408 15.83 4.23 -1.43
N ASP A 409 15.19 3.10 -1.69
CA ASP A 409 14.68 2.75 -3.02
C ASP A 409 13.26 3.26 -3.25
N GLY A 410 12.43 3.29 -2.20
CA GLY A 410 11.06 3.72 -2.35
C GLY A 410 10.20 3.44 -1.14
N TYR A 411 8.90 3.73 -1.28
CA TYR A 411 7.92 3.51 -0.22
C TYR A 411 7.69 2.04 0.08
N ILE A 412 7.84 1.14 -0.90
CA ILE A 412 7.75 -0.30 -0.64
C ILE A 412 8.85 -0.71 0.35
N GLY A 413 10.07 -0.23 0.13
CA GLY A 413 11.19 -0.49 1.04
C GLY A 413 10.94 0.07 2.43
N THR A 414 10.41 1.29 2.51
CA THR A 414 10.06 1.91 3.79
C THR A 414 9.03 1.07 4.54
N LEU A 415 7.97 0.63 3.84
CA LEU A 415 6.90 -0.18 4.44
C LEU A 415 7.45 -1.49 4.99
N ILE A 416 8.20 -2.23 4.19
CA ILE A 416 8.73 -3.52 4.61
C ILE A 416 9.71 -3.35 5.77
N ASP A 417 10.62 -2.38 5.66
CA ASP A 417 11.59 -2.12 6.73
C ASP A 417 10.90 -1.76 8.05
N ASP A 418 9.87 -0.88 7.99
CA ASP A 418 9.11 -0.53 9.20
C ASP A 418 8.50 -1.78 9.84
N LEU A 419 7.89 -2.66 9.04
CA LEU A 419 7.25 -3.86 9.56
C LEU A 419 8.27 -4.84 10.18
N VAL A 420 9.33 -5.16 9.46
CA VAL A 420 10.23 -6.24 9.91
C VAL A 420 11.24 -5.79 10.96
N THR A 421 11.50 -4.49 11.06
CA THR A 421 12.49 -3.92 11.97
C THR A 421 11.84 -3.35 13.24
N LYS A 422 10.92 -2.40 13.07
CA LYS A 422 10.23 -1.77 14.19
C LYS A 422 9.04 -2.59 14.67
N GLY A 423 8.40 -3.30 13.76
CA GLY A 423 7.13 -3.95 14.03
C GLY A 423 6.01 -2.92 14.12
N THR A 424 4.85 -3.38 14.54
CA THR A 424 3.71 -2.48 14.71
C THR A 424 2.79 -3.00 15.82
N GLU A 425 2.28 -2.07 16.63
CA GLU A 425 1.32 -2.38 17.70
C GLU A 425 -0.12 -2.14 17.26
N GLU A 426 -0.30 -1.61 16.05
CA GLU A 426 -1.60 -1.32 15.45
C GLU A 426 -1.52 -1.59 13.95
N PRO A 427 -2.65 -1.78 13.25
CA PRO A 427 -2.58 -2.01 11.79
C PRO A 427 -1.78 -0.92 11.09
N TYR A 428 -0.67 -1.32 10.45
CA TYR A 428 0.26 -0.40 9.81
C TYR A 428 -0.32 0.13 8.50
N ARG A 429 -0.18 1.43 8.27
CA ARG A 429 -0.47 2.07 6.99
C ARG A 429 0.69 2.97 6.60
N ILE A 430 1.03 2.95 5.33
CA ILE A 430 2.06 3.84 4.81
C ILE A 430 1.50 5.27 4.70
N MET A 431 2.31 6.23 5.10
CA MET A 431 2.04 7.66 4.93
C MET A 431 3.30 8.28 4.38
N THR A 432 3.17 9.38 3.64
CA THR A 432 4.34 10.07 3.08
C THR A 432 5.30 10.54 4.18
N SER A 433 4.78 10.81 5.37
CA SER A 433 5.61 11.23 6.52
C SER A 433 6.50 10.12 7.06
N ARG A 434 6.26 8.86 6.69
CA ARG A 434 7.11 7.75 7.15
C ARG A 434 8.43 7.64 6.39
N SER A 435 8.55 8.32 5.24
CA SER A 435 9.76 8.28 4.43
C SER A 435 10.64 9.50 4.69
N GLU A 436 11.94 9.25 4.89
CA GLU A 436 12.97 10.29 4.98
C GLU A 436 13.27 10.90 3.61
N TYR A 437 12.85 10.25 2.54
CA TYR A 437 13.26 10.56 1.16
C TYR A 437 12.11 11.01 0.28
N ARG A 438 11.09 11.64 0.84
CA ARG A 438 9.84 11.93 0.09
C ARG A 438 10.02 12.88 -1.09
N LEU A 439 11.06 13.72 -1.11
CA LEU A 439 11.32 14.54 -2.30
C LEU A 439 11.92 13.73 -3.44
N LEU A 440 12.60 12.63 -3.11
CA LEU A 440 13.18 11.73 -4.10
C LEU A 440 12.18 10.66 -4.54
N HIS A 441 11.28 10.25 -3.66
CA HIS A 441 10.35 9.14 -3.89
C HIS A 441 8.95 9.67 -4.21
N ARG A 442 8.82 10.31 -5.37
CA ARG A 442 7.53 10.80 -5.84
C ARG A 442 6.82 9.71 -6.64
N GLN A 443 5.50 9.80 -6.73
CA GLN A 443 4.77 8.80 -7.53
C GLN A 443 5.06 8.96 -9.03
N ASP A 444 5.35 10.18 -9.50
CA ASP A 444 5.64 10.41 -10.92
C ASP A 444 6.92 9.72 -11.38
N ASN A 445 7.94 9.65 -10.52
CA ASN A 445 9.25 9.11 -10.89
C ASN A 445 9.48 7.67 -10.47
N ALA A 446 8.45 6.94 -10.08
CA ALA A 446 8.62 5.55 -9.67
C ALA A 446 9.20 4.70 -10.81
N ASP A 447 8.81 5.00 -12.06
CA ASP A 447 9.34 4.28 -13.22
C ASP A 447 10.85 4.49 -13.38
N GLU A 448 11.32 5.72 -13.19
CA GLU A 448 12.76 6.01 -13.26
C GLU A 448 13.54 5.22 -12.21
N ARG A 449 12.99 5.14 -10.99
CA ARG A 449 13.68 4.50 -9.86
C ARG A 449 13.66 2.98 -9.91
N LEU A 450 12.59 2.38 -10.39
CA LEU A 450 12.33 0.95 -10.14
C LEU A 450 12.17 0.07 -11.37
N THR A 451 11.92 0.62 -12.56
CA THR A 451 11.69 -0.21 -13.75
C THR A 451 12.91 -1.09 -14.06
N HIS A 452 14.10 -0.58 -13.88
CA HIS A 452 15.32 -1.37 -14.11
C HIS A 452 15.42 -2.55 -13.14
N ILE A 453 14.92 -2.41 -11.92
CA ILE A 453 14.87 -3.51 -10.94
C ILE A 453 13.87 -4.56 -11.41
N GLY A 454 12.68 -4.14 -11.83
CA GLY A 454 11.67 -5.05 -12.39
C GLY A 454 12.18 -5.81 -13.60
N HIS A 455 12.96 -5.15 -14.45
CA HIS A 455 13.58 -5.78 -15.62
C HIS A 455 14.63 -6.80 -15.18
N ARG A 456 15.48 -6.44 -14.21
CA ARG A 456 16.54 -7.34 -13.72
C ARG A 456 15.96 -8.64 -13.16
N ILE A 457 14.83 -8.57 -12.44
CA ILE A 457 14.23 -9.78 -11.87
C ILE A 457 13.40 -10.57 -12.89
N GLY A 458 13.12 -10.00 -14.05
CA GLY A 458 12.44 -10.71 -15.14
C GLY A 458 10.95 -10.40 -15.31
N LEU A 459 10.46 -9.34 -14.67
CA LEU A 459 9.01 -9.01 -14.70
C LEU A 459 8.69 -7.79 -15.57
N ILE A 460 9.70 -7.10 -16.08
CA ILE A 460 9.54 -5.95 -17.00
C ILE A 460 10.26 -6.29 -18.30
N SER A 461 9.58 -6.07 -19.41
CA SER A 461 10.12 -6.37 -20.74
C SER A 461 11.22 -5.39 -21.15
N ASP A 462 12.04 -5.80 -22.13
CA ASP A 462 13.04 -4.93 -22.75
C ASP A 462 12.39 -3.66 -23.31
N GLU A 463 11.20 -3.81 -23.91
CA GLU A 463 10.46 -2.70 -24.51
C GLU A 463 10.03 -1.68 -23.47
N ARG A 464 9.53 -2.14 -22.31
CA ARG A 464 9.13 -1.23 -21.23
C ARG A 464 10.33 -0.50 -20.64
N LEU A 465 11.44 -1.21 -20.45
CA LEU A 465 12.67 -0.58 -19.92
C LEU A 465 13.16 0.49 -20.89
N ALA A 466 13.21 0.16 -22.20
CA ALA A 466 13.66 1.10 -23.23
C ALA A 466 12.77 2.35 -23.27
N ALA A 467 11.45 2.17 -23.13
CA ALA A 467 10.49 3.30 -23.12
C ALA A 467 10.76 4.25 -21.96
N VAL A 468 11.06 3.71 -20.77
CA VAL A 468 11.38 4.53 -19.59
C VAL A 468 12.70 5.27 -19.82
N GLN A 469 13.73 4.59 -20.34
CA GLN A 469 15.03 5.22 -20.63
C GLN A 469 14.87 6.35 -21.64
N ASP A 470 14.09 6.14 -22.69
CA ASP A 470 13.83 7.16 -23.73
C ASP A 470 13.08 8.36 -23.13
N LYS A 471 12.10 8.09 -22.28
CA LYS A 471 11.33 9.15 -21.59
C LYS A 471 12.25 10.06 -20.79
N TYR A 472 13.12 9.49 -19.95
CA TYR A 472 13.98 10.30 -19.09
C TYR A 472 15.15 10.95 -19.85
N ALA A 473 15.60 10.36 -20.95
CA ALA A 473 16.55 11.02 -21.85
C ALA A 473 15.90 12.27 -22.47
N ALA A 474 14.63 12.15 -22.88
CA ALA A 474 13.89 13.30 -23.44
C ALA A 474 13.68 14.38 -22.39
N VAL A 475 13.37 13.99 -21.16
CA VAL A 475 13.20 14.95 -20.04
C VAL A 475 14.52 15.71 -19.80
N ALA A 476 15.64 15.00 -19.74
CA ALA A 476 16.96 15.61 -19.50
C ALA A 476 17.32 16.60 -20.63
N LYS A 477 17.08 16.20 -21.87
CA LYS A 477 17.36 17.05 -23.05
C LYS A 477 16.51 18.32 -23.02
N GLU A 478 15.23 18.18 -22.72
CA GLU A 478 14.32 19.35 -22.69
C GLU A 478 14.66 20.27 -21.51
N ARG A 479 15.00 19.72 -20.35
CA ARG A 479 15.45 20.54 -19.22
C ARG A 479 16.67 21.37 -19.59
N GLN A 480 17.65 20.74 -20.25
CA GLN A 480 18.86 21.43 -20.71
C GLN A 480 18.50 22.57 -21.68
N ARG A 481 17.60 22.30 -22.65
CA ARG A 481 17.15 23.33 -23.61
C ARG A 481 16.51 24.52 -22.87
N LEU A 482 15.66 24.25 -21.91
CA LEU A 482 14.98 25.30 -21.13
C LEU A 482 15.93 26.13 -20.28
N GLU A 483 17.02 25.54 -19.80
CA GLU A 483 18.06 26.28 -19.06
C GLU A 483 18.81 27.27 -19.97
N HIS A 484 18.91 26.95 -21.25
CA HIS A 484 19.65 27.76 -22.22
C HIS A 484 18.76 28.67 -23.08
N THR A 485 17.44 28.61 -22.90
CA THR A 485 16.49 29.47 -23.63
C THR A 485 16.05 30.61 -22.72
N HIS A 486 16.37 31.83 -23.11
CA HIS A 486 16.14 33.02 -22.28
C HIS A 486 15.05 33.90 -22.87
N LEU A 487 14.23 34.51 -22.02
CA LEU A 487 13.23 35.51 -22.38
C LEU A 487 13.66 36.87 -21.84
N ALA A 488 13.53 37.88 -22.67
CA ALA A 488 13.68 39.27 -22.26
C ALA A 488 12.40 39.75 -21.55
N PRO A 489 12.51 40.71 -20.63
CA PRO A 489 11.32 41.32 -20.04
C PRO A 489 10.44 41.94 -21.11
N GLY A 490 9.13 41.84 -20.94
CA GLY A 490 8.16 42.43 -21.89
C GLY A 490 6.76 42.36 -21.32
N GLU A 491 5.85 43.14 -21.86
CA GLU A 491 4.50 43.23 -21.34
C GLU A 491 3.75 41.89 -21.40
N ALA A 492 3.92 41.13 -22.48
CA ALA A 492 3.19 39.88 -22.65
C ALA A 492 3.56 38.85 -21.57
N ILE A 493 4.85 38.65 -21.35
CA ILE A 493 5.28 37.67 -20.31
C ILE A 493 4.94 38.19 -18.91
N ASN A 494 5.12 39.50 -18.67
CA ASN A 494 4.83 40.04 -17.33
C ASN A 494 3.32 40.04 -17.04
N ALA A 495 2.47 40.19 -18.05
CA ALA A 495 1.01 40.05 -17.89
C ALA A 495 0.66 38.62 -17.45
N LEU A 496 1.27 37.60 -18.06
CA LEU A 496 1.08 36.21 -17.65
C LEU A 496 1.52 36.00 -16.19
N LEU A 497 2.69 36.55 -15.85
CA LEU A 497 3.23 36.40 -14.49
C LEU A 497 2.31 37.03 -13.45
N ARG A 498 1.77 38.21 -13.73
CA ARG A 498 0.79 38.90 -12.86
C ARG A 498 -0.47 38.04 -12.70
N GLU A 499 -0.99 37.56 -13.84
CA GLU A 499 -2.20 36.72 -13.83
C GLU A 499 -2.02 35.48 -12.98
N LYS A 500 -0.83 34.88 -13.03
CA LYS A 500 -0.50 33.69 -12.26
C LYS A 500 -0.11 33.98 -10.79
N GLY A 501 -0.05 35.26 -10.43
CA GLY A 501 0.25 35.64 -9.05
C GLY A 501 1.72 35.51 -8.66
N THR A 502 2.62 35.69 -9.63
CA THR A 502 4.06 35.66 -9.39
C THR A 502 4.72 36.95 -9.89
N ALA A 503 5.95 37.19 -9.44
CA ALA A 503 6.67 38.43 -9.69
C ALA A 503 7.04 38.57 -11.17
N GLU A 504 6.91 39.81 -11.69
CA GLU A 504 7.37 40.16 -13.02
C GLU A 504 8.89 40.00 -13.12
N ILE A 505 9.39 39.82 -14.36
CA ILE A 505 10.82 39.84 -14.61
C ILE A 505 11.25 41.23 -15.06
N VAL A 506 12.39 41.68 -14.55
CA VAL A 506 12.98 42.97 -14.86
C VAL A 506 14.29 42.83 -15.66
N SER A 507 14.80 41.61 -15.74
CA SER A 507 15.98 41.26 -16.53
C SER A 507 15.70 39.91 -17.21
N GLY A 508 16.56 39.51 -18.12
CA GLY A 508 16.42 38.23 -18.81
C GLY A 508 16.36 37.06 -17.84
N ALA A 509 15.47 36.11 -18.11
CA ALA A 509 15.31 34.91 -17.31
C ALA A 509 15.25 33.70 -18.23
N SER A 510 15.82 32.56 -17.80
CA SER A 510 15.67 31.34 -18.57
C SER A 510 14.26 30.80 -18.41
N LEU A 511 13.80 30.01 -19.37
CA LEU A 511 12.51 29.33 -19.25
C LEU A 511 12.53 28.38 -18.03
N ALA A 512 13.69 27.77 -17.73
CA ALA A 512 13.83 26.92 -16.56
C ALA A 512 13.63 27.71 -15.26
N ASP A 513 14.15 28.94 -15.17
CA ASP A 513 13.97 29.79 -13.99
C ASP A 513 12.48 30.11 -13.75
N LEU A 514 11.73 30.32 -14.82
CA LEU A 514 10.29 30.57 -14.72
C LEU A 514 9.55 29.32 -14.26
N LEU A 515 9.94 28.15 -14.76
CA LEU A 515 9.32 26.87 -14.37
C LEU A 515 9.62 26.48 -12.93
N ARG A 516 10.67 27.03 -12.31
CA ARG A 516 10.96 26.80 -10.89
C ARG A 516 9.92 27.46 -9.99
N ARG A 517 9.10 28.37 -10.55
CA ARG A 517 8.04 29.03 -9.80
C ARG A 517 6.80 28.13 -9.75
N PRO A 518 6.26 27.86 -8.56
CA PRO A 518 5.13 26.92 -8.47
C PRO A 518 3.87 27.35 -9.19
N GLN A 519 3.74 28.65 -9.51
CA GLN A 519 2.58 29.18 -10.20
C GLN A 519 2.62 28.94 -11.72
N ILE A 520 3.79 28.59 -12.27
CA ILE A 520 4.00 28.53 -13.73
C ILE A 520 4.13 27.06 -14.17
N GLU A 521 3.31 26.67 -15.12
CA GLU A 521 3.34 25.34 -15.72
C GLU A 521 4.05 25.38 -17.07
N TYR A 522 4.54 24.23 -17.52
CA TYR A 522 5.22 24.09 -18.80
C TYR A 522 4.33 24.60 -19.95
N ALA A 523 3.04 24.29 -19.90
CA ALA A 523 2.09 24.74 -20.93
C ALA A 523 1.94 26.28 -20.99
N ASP A 524 2.06 26.95 -19.83
CA ASP A 524 1.91 28.42 -19.78
C ASP A 524 2.96 29.13 -20.60
N LEU A 525 4.14 28.54 -20.77
CA LEU A 525 5.26 29.16 -21.46
C LEU A 525 5.24 28.90 -22.97
N LEU A 526 4.30 28.12 -23.48
CA LEU A 526 4.23 27.80 -24.92
C LEU A 526 4.21 29.03 -25.81
N PRO A 527 3.42 30.11 -25.53
CA PRO A 527 3.43 31.28 -26.40
C PRO A 527 4.76 32.02 -26.46
N PHE A 528 5.66 31.76 -25.50
CA PHE A 528 6.96 32.43 -25.40
C PHE A 528 8.11 31.52 -25.83
N ASP A 529 7.80 30.32 -26.35
CA ASP A 529 8.78 29.29 -26.66
C ASP A 529 8.52 28.74 -28.08
N PRO A 530 8.79 29.57 -29.11
CA PRO A 530 8.46 29.16 -30.49
C PRO A 530 9.27 27.97 -30.99
N GLU A 531 10.38 27.65 -30.35
CA GLU A 531 11.24 26.51 -30.72
C GLU A 531 10.95 25.25 -29.93
N ARG A 532 9.86 25.25 -29.16
CA ARG A 532 9.51 24.08 -28.32
C ARG A 532 9.30 22.84 -29.19
N PRO A 533 10.01 21.75 -28.88
CA PRO A 533 9.75 20.50 -29.61
C PRO A 533 8.40 19.90 -29.23
N ALA A 534 7.80 19.15 -30.17
CA ALA A 534 6.60 18.38 -29.87
C ALA A 534 7.01 17.16 -29.06
N LEU A 535 6.60 17.12 -27.78
CA LEU A 535 6.96 16.06 -26.85
C LEU A 535 5.70 15.36 -26.34
N PRO A 536 5.79 14.07 -26.03
CA PRO A 536 4.66 13.38 -25.37
C PRO A 536 4.28 14.11 -24.07
N ARG A 537 3.00 14.07 -23.75
CA ARG A 537 2.45 14.73 -22.56
C ARG A 537 3.22 14.32 -21.29
N ALA A 538 3.51 13.02 -21.13
CA ALA A 538 4.21 12.52 -19.95
C ALA A 538 5.61 13.15 -19.79
N VAL A 539 6.31 13.42 -20.91
CA VAL A 539 7.61 14.08 -20.87
C VAL A 539 7.46 15.53 -20.40
N GLY A 540 6.48 16.25 -20.96
CA GLY A 540 6.23 17.65 -20.58
C GLY A 540 5.85 17.79 -19.11
N GLU A 541 5.01 16.90 -18.61
CA GLU A 541 4.63 16.89 -17.20
C GLU A 541 5.82 16.64 -16.29
N GLU A 542 6.67 15.69 -16.65
CA GLU A 542 7.86 15.38 -15.85
C GLU A 542 8.87 16.54 -15.87
N VAL A 543 9.00 17.21 -17.01
CA VAL A 543 9.84 18.43 -17.12
C VAL A 543 9.32 19.49 -16.13
N SER A 544 8.01 19.72 -16.10
CA SER A 544 7.39 20.69 -15.17
C SER A 544 7.67 20.32 -13.71
N ILE A 545 7.47 19.08 -13.37
CA ILE A 545 7.65 18.61 -12.00
C ILE A 545 9.11 18.72 -11.58
N THR A 546 10.01 18.31 -12.41
CA THR A 546 11.44 18.37 -12.12
C THR A 546 12.01 19.79 -12.11
N UNK A 547 11.50 20.58 -12.78
CA UNK A 547 11.87 21.92 -12.77
C UNK A 547 11.42 22.54 -11.52
N UNK A 548 10.30 22.20 -11.04
CA UNK A 548 9.85 22.73 -9.82
C UNK A 548 10.63 22.21 -8.66
N UNK A 549 11.06 21.15 -8.74
CA UNK A 549 11.90 20.54 -7.79
C UNK A 549 13.26 21.13 -7.72
N UNK A 550 13.52 21.72 -8.59
CA UNK A 550 14.72 22.41 -8.58
C UNK A 550 14.79 23.46 -7.56
N LYS A 551 13.75 24.05 -7.21
CA LYS A 551 13.70 25.00 -6.08
C LYS A 551 14.03 24.32 -4.75
N TYR A 552 13.87 23.02 -4.65
CA TYR A 552 14.24 22.25 -3.47
C TYR A 552 15.61 21.58 -3.61
N GLU A 553 16.41 22.00 -4.55
CA GLU A 553 17.70 21.39 -4.89
C GLU A 553 18.61 21.18 -3.67
N GLY A 554 18.65 22.16 -2.76
CA GLY A 554 19.46 22.03 -1.55
C GLY A 554 18.98 20.90 -0.64
N TYR A 555 17.67 20.70 -0.55
CA TYR A 555 17.09 19.59 0.22
C TYR A 555 17.34 18.26 -0.47
N ILE A 556 17.17 18.24 -1.81
CA ILE A 556 17.39 17.03 -2.61
C ILE A 556 18.85 16.58 -2.48
N ARG A 557 19.79 17.52 -2.55
CA ARG A 557 21.23 17.22 -2.40
C ARG A 557 21.52 16.62 -1.03
N ARG A 558 20.89 17.14 0.03
CA ARG A 558 21.01 16.58 1.38
C ARG A 558 20.43 15.17 1.45
N GLN A 559 19.28 14.93 0.81
CA GLN A 559 18.68 13.60 0.78
C GLN A 559 19.55 12.61 0.02
N LEU A 560 20.15 13.03 -1.09
CA LEU A 560 21.08 12.16 -1.85
C LEU A 560 22.28 11.76 -0.99
N LYS A 561 22.78 12.70 -0.20
CA LYS A 561 23.88 12.40 0.74
C LYS A 561 23.42 11.40 1.81
N GLN A 562 22.20 11.61 2.36
CA GLN A 562 21.63 10.67 3.33
C GLN A 562 21.44 9.27 2.74
N VAL A 563 21.03 9.19 1.46
CA VAL A 563 20.90 7.90 0.75
C VAL A 563 22.26 7.21 0.71
N GLU A 564 23.31 7.93 0.36
CA GLU A 564 24.66 7.37 0.29
C GLU A 564 25.13 6.88 1.66
N ASP A 565 24.93 7.69 2.70
CA ASP A 565 25.30 7.31 4.07
C ASP A 565 24.49 6.10 4.54
N PHE A 566 23.18 6.08 4.22
CA PHE A 566 22.30 4.97 4.55
C PHE A 566 22.77 3.68 3.88
N ARG A 567 23.12 3.75 2.58
CA ARG A 567 23.61 2.58 1.84
C ARG A 567 24.87 2.00 2.47
N ARG A 568 25.78 2.87 2.93
CA ARG A 568 26.99 2.41 3.62
C ARG A 568 26.65 1.61 4.88
N MET A 569 25.68 2.06 5.66
CA MET A 569 25.24 1.37 6.87
C MET A 569 24.52 0.04 6.52
N GLU A 570 23.67 0.08 5.49
CA GLU A 570 22.95 -1.13 5.04
C GLU A 570 23.89 -2.18 4.47
N ASP A 571 24.96 -1.75 3.79
CA ASP A 571 25.94 -2.65 3.21
C ASP A 571 26.89 -3.23 4.25
N ARG A 572 26.80 -2.76 5.49
CA ARG A 572 27.65 -3.22 6.59
C ARG A 572 26.91 -4.31 7.38
N PRO A 573 27.23 -5.59 7.14
CA PRO A 573 26.46 -6.68 7.74
C PRO A 573 26.76 -6.88 9.22
N LEU A 574 25.75 -7.38 9.94
CA LEU A 574 25.92 -7.91 11.28
C LEU A 574 26.04 -9.44 11.19
N PRO A 575 26.96 -10.04 11.95
CA PRO A 575 27.03 -11.50 11.97
C PRO A 575 25.74 -12.15 12.47
N GLU A 576 25.29 -13.20 11.79
CA GLU A 576 24.06 -13.90 12.19
C GLU A 576 24.20 -14.55 13.57
N ASP A 577 25.42 -14.95 13.94
CA ASP A 577 25.71 -15.65 15.18
C ASP A 577 26.13 -14.74 16.33
N ILE A 578 25.98 -13.42 16.18
CA ILE A 578 26.42 -12.47 17.21
C ILE A 578 25.70 -12.75 18.55
N ASP A 579 26.51 -12.80 19.62
CA ASP A 579 25.99 -12.95 20.97
C ASP A 579 25.77 -11.58 21.60
N TYR A 580 24.54 -11.10 21.54
CA TYR A 580 24.21 -9.78 22.08
C TYR A 580 24.37 -9.70 23.61
N ALA A 581 24.33 -10.84 24.31
CA ALA A 581 24.56 -10.88 25.75
C ALA A 581 26.02 -10.54 26.10
N ALA A 582 26.93 -10.82 25.19
CA ALA A 582 28.36 -10.60 25.38
C ALA A 582 28.81 -9.17 24.99
N VAL A 583 27.93 -8.35 24.39
CA VAL A 583 28.29 -7.01 23.94
C VAL A 583 28.31 -6.05 25.14
N PRO A 584 29.49 -5.53 25.54
CA PRO A 584 29.55 -4.59 26.65
C PRO A 584 28.88 -3.26 26.32
N GLY A 585 28.17 -2.69 27.29
CA GLY A 585 27.57 -1.38 27.14
C GLY A 585 26.19 -1.33 26.50
N LEU A 586 25.65 -2.48 26.05
CA LEU A 586 24.27 -2.53 25.56
C LEU A 586 23.28 -2.43 26.73
N ARG A 587 22.31 -1.53 26.59
CA ARG A 587 21.21 -1.44 27.55
C ARG A 587 20.33 -2.69 27.44
N THR A 588 19.67 -3.05 28.53
CA THR A 588 18.82 -4.24 28.61
C THR A 588 17.75 -4.26 27.53
N GLU A 589 17.06 -3.14 27.34
CA GLU A 589 16.02 -3.02 26.31
C GLU A 589 16.59 -3.27 24.91
N ALA A 590 17.71 -2.62 24.58
CA ALA A 590 18.36 -2.79 23.28
C ALA A 590 18.78 -4.25 23.06
N ARG A 591 19.35 -4.88 24.10
CA ARG A 591 19.77 -6.26 24.03
C ARG A 591 18.59 -7.20 23.72
N GLN A 592 17.48 -7.00 24.45
CA GLN A 592 16.26 -7.82 24.24
C GLN A 592 15.73 -7.68 22.82
N LYS A 593 15.68 -6.43 22.32
CA LYS A 593 15.18 -6.15 20.97
C LYS A 593 16.08 -6.76 19.89
N LEU A 594 17.40 -6.62 20.05
CA LEU A 594 18.36 -7.17 19.09
C LEU A 594 18.30 -8.69 19.03
N VAL A 595 18.14 -9.33 20.19
CA VAL A 595 17.98 -10.81 20.25
C VAL A 595 16.71 -11.24 19.54
N ALA A 596 15.60 -10.51 19.79
CA ALA A 596 14.28 -10.87 19.22
C ALA A 596 14.24 -10.66 17.70
N ILE A 597 14.81 -9.56 17.21
CA ILE A 597 14.65 -9.16 15.79
C ILE A 597 15.76 -9.72 14.92
N ARG A 598 16.99 -9.86 15.47
CA ARG A 598 18.15 -10.36 14.72
C ARG A 598 18.37 -9.56 13.42
N PRO A 599 18.68 -8.27 13.52
CA PRO A 599 18.89 -7.46 12.32
C PRO A 599 20.08 -7.96 11.52
N VAL A 600 20.02 -7.79 10.19
CA VAL A 600 21.04 -8.30 9.28
C VAL A 600 22.14 -7.28 8.98
N SER A 601 21.90 -6.01 9.35
CA SER A 601 22.87 -4.93 9.07
C SER A 601 22.86 -3.91 10.20
N PHE A 602 23.92 -3.09 10.26
CA PHE A 602 23.98 -1.97 11.20
C PHE A 602 22.86 -0.96 10.93
N GLY A 603 22.52 -0.72 9.66
CA GLY A 603 21.42 0.16 9.30
C GLY A 603 20.10 -0.33 9.88
N GLN A 604 19.82 -1.62 9.73
CA GLN A 604 18.60 -2.21 10.26
C GLN A 604 18.58 -2.14 11.80
N ALA A 605 19.69 -2.45 12.45
CA ALA A 605 19.80 -2.39 13.91
C ALA A 605 19.50 -0.98 14.44
N SER A 606 20.00 0.04 13.75
CA SER A 606 19.83 1.44 14.18
C SER A 606 18.38 1.91 14.15
N ARG A 607 17.52 1.26 13.38
CA ARG A 607 16.09 1.62 13.25
C ARG A 607 15.19 0.91 14.23
N ILE A 608 15.71 -0.06 14.97
CA ILE A 608 14.90 -0.80 15.96
C ILE A 608 14.52 0.14 17.11
N SER A 609 13.23 0.20 17.43
CA SER A 609 12.75 0.97 18.57
C SER A 609 13.40 0.44 19.86
N GLY A 610 13.99 1.31 20.65
CA GLY A 610 14.68 0.94 21.86
C GLY A 610 16.19 0.79 21.72
N VAL A 611 16.73 0.90 20.48
CA VAL A 611 18.17 0.89 20.22
C VAL A 611 18.62 2.34 20.00
N SER A 612 19.49 2.83 20.87
CA SER A 612 19.98 4.21 20.84
C SER A 612 21.30 4.32 20.06
N PRO A 613 21.72 5.56 19.70
CA PRO A 613 23.05 5.75 19.12
C PRO A 613 24.19 5.21 19.99
N ALA A 614 24.05 5.27 21.31
CA ALA A 614 25.07 4.71 22.24
C ALA A 614 25.12 3.19 22.12
N ASP A 615 23.95 2.53 21.99
CA ASP A 615 23.89 1.08 21.78
C ASP A 615 24.57 0.71 20.46
N MET A 616 24.35 1.51 19.41
CA MET A 616 24.97 1.28 18.10
C MET A 616 26.49 1.39 18.19
N THR A 617 26.99 2.38 18.91
CA THR A 617 28.43 2.56 19.13
C THR A 617 29.02 1.32 19.83
N ALA A 618 28.37 0.85 20.89
CA ALA A 618 28.80 -0.36 21.60
C ALA A 618 28.86 -1.58 20.67
N LEU A 619 27.85 -1.74 19.84
CA LEU A 619 27.75 -2.85 18.89
C LEU A 619 28.86 -2.78 17.84
N MET A 620 29.15 -1.60 17.33
CA MET A 620 30.18 -1.38 16.32
C MET A 620 31.58 -1.71 16.89
N ILE A 621 31.86 -1.23 18.10
CA ILE A 621 33.14 -1.50 18.77
C ILE A 621 33.32 -3.01 18.98
N TYR A 622 32.28 -3.69 19.46
CA TYR A 622 32.34 -5.13 19.72
C TYR A 622 32.61 -5.95 18.46
N THR A 623 31.92 -5.60 17.35
CA THR A 623 32.10 -6.35 16.10
C THR A 623 33.47 -6.09 15.47
N GLU A 624 34.03 -4.89 15.63
CA GLU A 624 35.37 -4.55 15.13
C GLU A 624 36.45 -5.26 15.92
N SER A 625 36.36 -5.27 17.26
CA SER A 625 37.34 -5.95 18.11
C SER A 625 37.30 -7.48 17.90
N GLY A 626 36.13 -8.02 17.56
CA GLY A 626 35.98 -9.43 17.23
C GLY A 626 36.67 -9.82 15.93
N LYS A 627 36.73 -8.91 14.96
CA LYS A 627 37.46 -9.14 13.70
C LYS A 627 38.98 -9.19 13.92
N GLU A 628 39.49 -8.31 14.78
CA GLU A 628 40.91 -8.29 15.10
C GLU A 628 41.36 -9.60 15.76
N ARG A 629 40.50 -10.19 16.63
CA ARG A 629 40.81 -11.45 17.31
C ARG A 629 40.76 -12.68 16.39
N ARG A 630 40.03 -12.61 15.27
CA ARG A 630 39.95 -13.71 14.30
C ARG A 630 41.09 -13.69 13.26
N HIS A 631 41.80 -12.57 13.15
CA HIS A 631 42.90 -12.39 12.21
C HIS A 631 44.28 -12.28 12.89
N GLY A 632 44.37 -12.36 14.22
CA GLY A 632 45.56 -12.48 15.02
C GLY A 632 45.71 -13.92 15.51
#